data_b9ff38de1269e9d9707466be137fef3b
#
_entry.id   b9ff38de1269e9d9707466be137fef3b
#
_cell.length_a   1.000
_cell.length_b   1.000
_cell.length_c   1.000
_cell.angle_alpha   90.00
_cell.angle_beta   90.00
_cell.angle_gamma   90.00
#
_symmetry.space_group_name_H-M   'P 1'
#
loop_
_entity.id
_entity.type
_entity.pdbx_description
1 polymer ?
#
loop_
_entity_poly.entity_id
_entity_poly.type
_entity_poly.pdbx_seq_one_letter_code
_entity_poly.pdbx_strand_id
1 'polypeptide(L)'
;DQLVLGCTHYFIIQDLIQKIIGNNIIINNYNISVAAQVKRVLIGNKEVNSEKNEIYNDFYSNGNTFALEKLLGEKNSVIKI
;
A
#
# COMPACT_ATOMS: atom_id res chain seq x y z
N ASP A 1 -2.46 -4.88 24.69
CA ASP A 1 -2.12 -3.55 24.14
C ASP A 1 -2.09 -3.58 22.61
N GLN A 2 -2.35 -2.43 21.99
CA GLN A 2 -2.40 -2.30 20.54
C GLN A 2 -1.56 -1.10 20.10
N LEU A 3 -0.84 -1.26 18.98
CA LEU A 3 -0.11 -0.20 18.31
C LEU A 3 -0.81 0.16 17.00
N VAL A 4 -1.02 1.43 16.80
CA VAL A 4 -1.63 1.97 15.58
C VAL A 4 -0.55 2.65 14.74
N LEU A 5 -0.40 2.24 13.48
CA LEU A 5 0.52 2.88 12.54
C LEU A 5 -0.16 4.10 11.92
N GLY A 6 0.23 5.30 12.36
CA GLY A 6 -0.36 6.57 11.92
C GLY A 6 0.19 7.14 10.60
N CYS A 7 1.04 6.40 9.90
CA CYS A 7 1.62 6.79 8.61
C CYS A 7 1.40 5.70 7.58
N THR A 8 0.98 6.07 6.37
CA THR A 8 0.70 5.13 5.29
C THR A 8 1.92 4.31 4.84
N HIS A 9 3.14 4.80 5.07
CA HIS A 9 4.37 4.11 4.70
C HIS A 9 4.89 3.16 5.79
N TYR A 10 4.42 3.25 7.02
CA TYR A 10 4.93 2.43 8.12
C TYR A 10 4.61 0.94 7.98
N PHE A 11 3.64 0.58 7.17
CA PHE A 11 3.38 -0.84 6.89
C PHE A 11 4.57 -1.55 6.22
N ILE A 12 5.41 -0.81 5.49
CA ILE A 12 6.62 -1.35 4.83
C ILE A 12 7.60 -1.92 5.86
N ILE A 13 7.66 -1.30 7.04
CA ILE A 13 8.54 -1.71 8.14
C ILE A 13 7.78 -2.38 9.30
N GLN A 14 6.53 -2.77 9.07
CA GLN A 14 5.68 -3.36 10.11
C GLN A 14 6.33 -4.57 10.78
N ASP A 15 6.94 -5.46 10.00
CA ASP A 15 7.60 -6.66 10.53
C ASP A 15 8.79 -6.31 11.43
N LEU A 16 9.53 -5.26 11.09
CA LEU A 16 10.62 -4.75 11.91
C LEU A 16 10.10 -4.17 13.22
N ILE A 17 9.03 -3.37 13.15
CA ILE A 17 8.38 -2.81 14.34
C ILE A 17 7.87 -3.95 15.24
N GLN A 18 7.21 -4.96 14.67
CA GLN A 18 6.70 -6.11 15.43
C GLN A 18 7.81 -6.86 16.16
N LYS A 19 8.98 -7.04 15.53
CA LYS A 19 10.14 -7.66 16.17
C LYS A 19 10.66 -6.87 17.38
N ILE A 20 10.59 -5.53 17.30
CA ILE A 20 11.07 -4.65 18.38
C ILE A 20 10.11 -4.63 19.55
N ILE A 21 8.80 -4.54 19.29
CA ILE A 21 7.78 -4.41 20.34
C ILE A 21 7.36 -5.76 20.94
N GLY A 22 7.72 -6.88 20.30
CA GLY A 22 7.33 -8.22 20.73
C GLY A 22 5.92 -8.62 20.35
N ASN A 23 5.58 -9.87 20.62
CA ASN A 23 4.32 -10.48 20.17
C ASN A 23 3.10 -10.13 21.06
N ASN A 24 3.32 -9.48 22.19
CA ASN A 24 2.24 -9.12 23.12
C ASN A 24 1.49 -7.85 22.71
N ILE A 25 2.00 -7.14 21.73
CA ILE A 25 1.39 -5.91 21.19
C ILE A 25 0.92 -6.19 19.78
N ILE A 26 -0.36 -5.97 19.52
CA ILE A 26 -0.96 -6.16 18.21
C ILE A 26 -0.78 -4.88 17.39
N ILE A 27 -0.18 -4.99 16.20
CA ILE A 27 -0.12 -3.88 15.24
C ILE A 27 -1.39 -3.86 14.40
N ASN A 28 -2.12 -2.77 14.47
CA ASN A 28 -3.28 -2.53 13.60
C ASN A 28 -2.83 -1.90 12.27
N ASN A 29 -3.05 -2.65 11.20
CA ASN A 29 -2.76 -2.22 9.84
C ASN A 29 -4.06 -1.79 9.14
N TYR A 30 -4.18 -0.50 8.85
CA TYR A 30 -5.38 0.07 8.22
C TYR A 30 -5.42 -0.09 6.71
N ASN A 31 -4.32 -0.47 6.06
CA ASN A 31 -4.26 -0.55 4.60
C ASN A 31 -5.31 -1.52 4.04
N ILE A 32 -5.53 -2.64 4.71
CA ILE A 32 -6.55 -3.62 4.32
C ILE A 32 -7.95 -3.02 4.42
N SER A 33 -8.23 -2.31 5.50
CA SER A 33 -9.53 -1.66 5.73
C SER A 33 -9.78 -0.54 4.72
N VAL A 34 -8.76 0.25 4.41
CA VAL A 34 -8.83 1.32 3.38
C VAL A 34 -9.07 0.71 2.01
N ALA A 35 -8.32 -0.32 1.62
CA ALA A 35 -8.51 -1.00 0.34
C ALA A 35 -9.91 -1.62 0.22
N ALA A 36 -10.43 -2.23 1.29
CA ALA A 36 -11.79 -2.75 1.33
C ALA A 36 -12.84 -1.65 1.16
N GLN A 37 -12.62 -0.49 1.77
CA GLN A 37 -13.51 0.67 1.60
C GLN A 37 -13.49 1.20 0.18
N VAL A 38 -12.30 1.36 -0.42
CA VAL A 38 -12.16 1.77 -1.83
C VAL A 38 -12.93 0.82 -2.74
N LYS A 39 -12.72 -0.50 -2.57
CA LYS A 39 -13.46 -1.51 -3.33
C LYS A 39 -14.97 -1.37 -3.19
N ARG A 40 -15.47 -1.15 -1.97
CA ARG A 40 -16.91 -0.98 -1.71
C ARG A 40 -17.48 0.24 -2.42
N VAL A 41 -16.77 1.36 -2.39
CA VAL A 41 -17.18 2.60 -3.08
C VAL A 41 -17.22 2.40 -4.59
N LEU A 42 -16.18 1.79 -5.18
CA LEU A 42 -16.14 1.51 -6.61
C LEU A 42 -17.28 0.59 -7.07
N ILE A 43 -17.58 -0.46 -6.29
CA ILE A 43 -18.71 -1.34 -6.57
C ILE A 43 -20.03 -0.56 -6.51
N GLY A 44 -20.22 0.26 -5.47
CA GLY A 44 -21.44 1.08 -5.31
C GLY A 44 -21.66 2.06 -6.46
N ASN A 45 -20.58 2.62 -6.99
CA ASN A 45 -20.61 3.55 -8.14
C ASN A 45 -20.61 2.86 -9.50
N LYS A 46 -20.55 1.53 -9.56
CA LYS A 46 -20.41 0.73 -10.81
C LYS A 46 -19.14 1.06 -11.61
N GLU A 47 -18.07 1.41 -10.92
CA GLU A 47 -16.77 1.80 -11.50
C GLU A 47 -15.75 0.65 -11.48
N VAL A 48 -16.17 -0.56 -11.10
CA VAL A 48 -15.30 -1.72 -11.11
C VAL A 48 -15.13 -2.24 -12.53
N ASN A 49 -13.88 -2.38 -12.97
CA ASN A 49 -13.59 -3.04 -14.24
C ASN A 49 -13.94 -4.53 -14.14
N SER A 50 -14.88 -4.99 -14.96
CA SER A 50 -15.31 -6.38 -15.04
C SER A 50 -14.58 -7.18 -16.12
N GLU A 51 -13.80 -6.52 -16.96
CA GLU A 51 -13.03 -7.16 -18.01
C GLU A 51 -11.76 -7.78 -17.44
N LYS A 52 -11.42 -8.98 -17.89
CA LYS A 52 -10.16 -9.66 -17.57
C LYS A 52 -9.03 -9.10 -18.44
N ASN A 53 -8.71 -7.85 -18.26
CA ASN A 53 -7.60 -7.19 -18.94
C ASN A 53 -6.31 -7.28 -18.11
N GLU A 54 -5.19 -7.10 -18.78
CA GLU A 54 -3.92 -6.93 -18.07
C GLU A 54 -3.99 -5.71 -17.15
N ILE A 55 -3.47 -5.87 -15.95
CA ILE A 55 -3.42 -4.78 -14.98
C ILE A 55 -2.19 -3.93 -15.29
N TYR A 56 -2.41 -2.67 -15.63
CA TYR A 56 -1.36 -1.68 -15.79
C TYR A 56 -1.37 -0.73 -14.60
N ASN A 57 -0.21 -0.47 -14.06
CA ASN A 57 -0.01 0.53 -13.02
C ASN A 57 1.05 1.51 -13.47
N ASP A 58 0.68 2.77 -13.56
CA ASP A 58 1.59 3.87 -13.85
C ASP A 58 1.96 4.58 -12.55
N PHE A 59 3.24 4.65 -12.26
CA PHE A 59 3.76 5.32 -11.07
C PHE A 59 4.48 6.60 -11.47
N TYR A 60 4.17 7.68 -10.80
CA TYR A 60 4.76 9.00 -11.06
C TYR A 60 5.39 9.56 -9.79
N SER A 61 6.53 10.21 -9.93
CA SER A 61 7.18 10.91 -8.82
C SER A 61 7.84 12.20 -9.28
N ASN A 62 7.73 13.24 -8.47
CA ASN A 62 8.49 14.47 -8.65
C ASN A 62 9.84 14.45 -7.94
N GLY A 63 10.10 13.42 -7.13
CA GLY A 63 11.33 13.22 -6.38
C GLY A 63 12.28 12.21 -7.02
N ASN A 64 13.07 11.57 -6.19
CA ASN A 64 13.97 10.50 -6.62
C ASN A 64 13.18 9.22 -6.93
N THR A 65 13.16 8.82 -8.20
CA THR A 65 12.42 7.64 -8.66
C THR A 65 13.03 6.33 -8.18
N PHE A 66 14.34 6.29 -7.97
CA PHE A 66 15.07 5.08 -7.56
C PHE A 66 14.56 4.46 -6.24
N ALA A 67 14.27 5.30 -5.25
CA ALA A 67 13.74 4.81 -3.97
C ALA A 67 12.35 4.19 -4.14
N LEU A 68 11.49 4.81 -4.95
CA LEU A 68 10.15 4.31 -5.21
C LEU A 68 10.19 3.02 -6.05
N GLU A 69 11.06 2.95 -7.04
CA GLU A 69 11.27 1.73 -7.86
C GLU A 69 11.71 0.55 -7.01
N LYS A 70 12.60 0.77 -6.05
CA LYS A 70 13.00 -0.28 -5.10
C LYS A 70 11.86 -0.78 -4.23
N LEU A 71 10.97 0.10 -3.79
CA LEU A 71 9.81 -0.27 -2.98
C LEU A 71 8.76 -1.03 -3.79
N LEU A 72 8.58 -0.68 -5.06
CA LEU A 72 7.59 -1.29 -5.95
C LEU A 72 8.07 -2.62 -6.56
N GLY A 73 9.38 -2.88 -6.52
CA GLY A 73 10.02 -4.03 -7.14
C GLY A 73 10.48 -3.77 -8.59
N GLU A 74 11.43 -4.55 -9.05
CA GLU A 74 12.16 -4.34 -10.32
C GLU A 74 11.29 -4.35 -11.59
N LYS A 75 10.07 -4.86 -11.51
CA LYS A 75 9.15 -4.92 -12.65
C LYS A 75 8.37 -3.62 -12.89
N ASN A 76 8.46 -2.68 -11.98
CA ASN A 76 7.71 -1.43 -12.03
C ASN A 76 8.67 -0.27 -12.31
N SER A 77 8.38 0.49 -13.35
CA SER A 77 9.09 1.74 -13.65
C SER A 77 8.33 2.94 -13.10
N VAL A 78 9.08 3.95 -12.67
CA VAL A 78 8.51 5.20 -12.16
C VAL A 78 8.84 6.33 -13.14
N ILE A 79 7.81 7.06 -13.55
CA ILE A 79 7.92 8.20 -14.44
C ILE A 79 8.19 9.45 -13.60
N LYS A 80 9.28 10.14 -13.88
CA LYS A 80 9.58 11.41 -13.24
C LYS A 80 8.77 12.54 -13.87
N ILE A 81 8.13 13.30 -13.04
CA ILE A 81 7.37 14.50 -13.42
C ILE A 81 8.02 15.78 -12.92
#